data_c718af334433a54ed5390656c78daa3c
#
_entry.id   c718af334433a54ed5390656c78daa3c
#
_cell.length_a   1.000
_cell.length_b   1.000
_cell.length_c   1.000
_cell.angle_alpha   90.00
_cell.angle_beta   90.00
_cell.angle_gamma   90.00
#
_symmetry.space_group_name_H-M   'P 1'
#
loop_
_entity.id
_entity.type
_entity.pdbx_description
1 polymer ?
#
loop_
_entity_poly.entity_id
_entity_poly.type
_entity_poly.pdbx_seq_one_letter_code
_entity_poly.pdbx_strand_id
1 'polypeptide(L)'
;MDRTPKKPCKHCGLMGHFAYACYQNPKRALKQLKRSPINKVGKQTKQWFVTRASWIRHNPPPIEGKYWMCYLRIHPWCPGRIDVAHLTLDHVVSRTRDVKLRFNQDNLRPACIYCNGEKGSKSLDQVKPAPVQ
;
A
#
# COMPACT_ATOMS: atom_id res chain seq x y z
N MET A 1 24.06 21.52 -3.84
CA MET A 1 24.45 20.52 -2.82
C MET A 1 23.63 19.29 -2.97
N ASP A 2 24.30 18.16 -3.08
CA ASP A 2 23.60 16.87 -3.14
C ASP A 2 23.10 16.51 -1.75
N ARG A 3 21.78 16.45 -1.58
CA ARG A 3 21.13 16.07 -0.32
C ARG A 3 20.68 14.62 -0.30
N THR A 4 21.21 13.79 -1.20
CA THR A 4 20.86 12.37 -1.18
C THR A 4 21.52 11.66 0.01
N PRO A 5 20.81 10.76 0.69
CA PRO A 5 21.38 10.03 1.81
C PRO A 5 22.47 9.06 1.33
N LYS A 6 23.55 8.98 2.11
CA LYS A 6 24.68 8.10 1.82
C LYS A 6 24.56 6.72 2.46
N LYS A 7 23.52 6.52 3.26
CA LYS A 7 23.29 5.26 3.98
C LYS A 7 21.93 4.68 3.58
N PRO A 8 21.78 3.34 3.61
CA PRO A 8 20.48 2.72 3.40
C PRO A 8 19.45 3.19 4.43
N CYS A 9 18.19 3.29 4.00
CA CYS A 9 17.09 3.63 4.87
C CYS A 9 16.91 2.54 5.96
N LYS A 10 16.85 2.94 7.21
CA LYS A 10 16.65 1.99 8.33
C LYS A 10 15.29 1.29 8.31
N HIS A 11 14.30 1.83 7.60
CA HIS A 11 12.96 1.24 7.53
C HIS A 11 12.81 0.22 6.41
N CYS A 12 13.41 0.49 5.24
CA CYS A 12 13.24 -0.38 4.07
C CYS A 12 14.55 -0.94 3.51
N GLY A 13 15.70 -0.45 3.98
CA GLY A 13 17.01 -0.90 3.51
C GLY A 13 17.43 -0.38 2.14
N LEU A 14 16.62 0.44 1.49
CA LEU A 14 16.89 0.97 0.16
C LEU A 14 17.60 2.31 0.22
N MET A 15 18.35 2.61 -0.85
CA MET A 15 19.00 3.90 -1.02
C MET A 15 18.08 4.90 -1.73
N GLY A 16 18.44 6.17 -1.67
CA GLY A 16 17.78 7.21 -2.46
C GLY A 16 16.80 8.10 -1.69
N HIS A 17 16.54 7.78 -0.41
CA HIS A 17 15.70 8.61 0.43
C HIS A 17 16.12 8.53 1.90
N PHE A 18 15.75 9.53 2.68
CA PHE A 18 15.98 9.51 4.12
C PHE A 18 14.90 8.72 4.85
N ALA A 19 15.27 8.16 6.01
CA ALA A 19 14.33 7.36 6.82
C ALA A 19 13.06 8.13 7.19
N TYR A 20 13.15 9.43 7.49
CA TYR A 20 11.99 10.24 7.81
C TYR A 20 11.02 10.42 6.63
N ALA A 21 11.53 10.28 5.40
CA ALA A 21 10.73 10.38 4.18
C ALA A 21 10.28 9.02 3.65
N CYS A 22 10.68 7.93 4.29
CA CYS A 22 10.38 6.58 3.84
C CYS A 22 8.89 6.25 3.96
N TYR A 23 8.31 5.63 2.93
CA TYR A 23 6.93 5.15 2.95
C TYR A 23 6.66 4.10 4.02
N GLN A 24 7.69 3.36 4.43
CA GLN A 24 7.57 2.36 5.49
C GLN A 24 7.76 2.94 6.90
N ASN A 25 8.04 4.24 7.00
CA ASN A 25 8.15 4.91 8.29
C ASN A 25 6.75 5.08 8.92
N PRO A 26 6.44 4.44 10.06
CA PRO A 26 5.11 4.53 10.66
C PRO A 26 4.74 5.95 11.08
N LYS A 27 5.71 6.76 11.50
CA LYS A 27 5.46 8.17 11.85
C LYS A 27 5.04 9.00 10.64
N ARG A 28 5.62 8.71 9.47
CA ARG A 28 5.23 9.38 8.24
C ARG A 28 3.82 8.98 7.81
N ALA A 29 3.48 7.71 7.90
CA ALA A 29 2.15 7.22 7.58
C ALA A 29 1.08 7.90 8.43
N LEU A 30 1.30 8.02 9.74
CA LEU A 30 0.41 8.72 10.65
C LEU A 30 0.31 10.21 10.31
N LYS A 31 1.44 10.85 9.98
CA LYS A 31 1.48 12.27 9.62
C LYS A 31 0.74 12.54 8.31
N GLN A 32 0.88 11.65 7.32
CA GLN A 32 0.15 11.75 6.05
C GLN A 32 -1.36 11.56 6.25
N LEU A 33 -1.76 10.61 7.09
CA LEU A 33 -3.17 10.43 7.45
C LEU A 33 -3.76 11.70 8.05
N LYS A 34 -3.01 12.40 8.92
CA LYS A 34 -3.45 13.65 9.51
C LYS A 34 -3.53 14.80 8.52
N ARG A 35 -2.76 14.80 7.45
CA ARG A 35 -2.69 15.85 6.43
C ARG A 35 -3.52 15.58 5.18
N SER A 36 -3.96 14.35 5.00
CA SER A 36 -4.73 13.95 3.83
C SER A 36 -6.07 14.71 3.77
N PRO A 37 -6.51 15.17 2.58
CA PRO A 37 -7.85 15.72 2.40
C PRO A 37 -8.96 14.75 2.83
N ILE A 38 -8.68 13.46 2.84
CA ILE A 38 -9.58 12.42 3.33
C ILE A 38 -9.89 12.62 4.81
N ASN A 39 -8.96 13.17 5.58
CA ASN A 39 -9.16 13.47 6.99
C ASN A 39 -10.15 14.60 7.24
N LYS A 40 -10.41 15.45 6.25
CA LYS A 40 -11.46 16.45 6.32
C LYS A 40 -12.86 15.83 6.30
N VAL A 41 -12.95 14.57 5.89
CA VAL A 41 -14.19 13.80 5.84
C VAL A 41 -14.03 12.61 6.80
N GLY A 42 -13.95 12.90 8.09
CA GLY A 42 -13.60 11.93 9.14
C GLY A 42 -14.39 10.63 9.15
N LYS A 43 -15.63 10.63 8.66
CA LYS A 43 -16.45 9.41 8.51
C LYS A 43 -15.85 8.41 7.53
N GLN A 44 -15.26 8.89 6.44
CA GLN A 44 -14.67 8.02 5.42
C GLN A 44 -13.41 7.34 5.92
N THR A 45 -12.59 8.04 6.70
CA THR A 45 -11.38 7.48 7.29
C THR A 45 -11.72 6.37 8.28
N LYS A 46 -12.70 6.57 9.14
CA LYS A 46 -13.17 5.54 10.07
C LYS A 46 -13.69 4.32 9.33
N GLN A 47 -14.52 4.52 8.31
CA GLN A 47 -15.06 3.43 7.50
C GLN A 47 -13.95 2.66 6.80
N TRP A 48 -12.92 3.33 6.33
CA TRP A 48 -11.77 2.67 5.72
C TRP A 48 -11.03 1.78 6.71
N PHE A 49 -10.76 2.25 7.92
CA PHE A 49 -10.13 1.45 8.96
C PHE A 49 -10.96 0.23 9.34
N VAL A 50 -12.28 0.39 9.48
CA VAL A 50 -13.19 -0.71 9.75
C VAL A 50 -13.17 -1.73 8.61
N THR A 51 -13.20 -1.27 7.37
CA THR A 51 -13.14 -2.11 6.17
C THR A 51 -11.83 -2.90 6.12
N ARG A 52 -10.71 -2.24 6.37
CA ARG A 52 -9.39 -2.87 6.40
C ARG A 52 -9.31 -3.94 7.48
N ALA A 53 -9.74 -3.63 8.69
CA ALA A 53 -9.72 -4.57 9.80
C ALA A 53 -10.61 -5.79 9.51
N SER A 54 -11.78 -5.57 8.93
CA SER A 54 -12.69 -6.63 8.53
C SER A 54 -12.08 -7.50 7.42
N TRP A 55 -11.43 -6.89 6.43
CA TRP A 55 -10.75 -7.62 5.36
C TRP A 55 -9.66 -8.54 5.93
N ILE A 56 -8.84 -8.03 6.86
CA ILE A 56 -7.78 -8.82 7.50
C ILE A 56 -8.37 -10.02 8.26
N ARG A 57 -9.48 -9.83 8.97
CA ARG A 57 -10.15 -10.93 9.69
C ARG A 57 -10.66 -12.02 8.74
N HIS A 58 -11.20 -11.65 7.58
CA HIS A 58 -11.71 -12.60 6.58
C HIS A 58 -10.62 -13.19 5.68
N ASN A 59 -9.46 -12.56 5.64
CA ASN A 59 -8.33 -12.97 4.81
C ASN A 59 -7.06 -13.02 5.68
N PRO A 60 -6.96 -13.99 6.59
CA PRO A 60 -5.77 -14.10 7.43
C PRO A 60 -4.53 -14.34 6.56
N PRO A 61 -3.35 -13.88 7.00
CA PRO A 61 -2.14 -14.01 6.18
C PRO A 61 -1.83 -15.47 5.91
N PRO A 62 -1.76 -15.89 4.62
CA PRO A 62 -1.63 -17.31 4.26
C PRO A 62 -0.21 -17.84 4.38
N ILE A 63 0.79 -16.98 4.38
CA ILE A 63 2.20 -17.38 4.42
C ILE A 63 2.68 -17.33 5.85
N GLU A 64 2.95 -18.49 6.45
CA GLU A 64 3.46 -18.64 7.82
C GLU A 64 2.58 -17.95 8.89
N GLY A 65 1.31 -17.66 8.57
CA GLY A 65 0.42 -16.90 9.45
C GLY A 65 0.82 -15.44 9.64
N LYS A 66 1.76 -14.93 8.84
CA LYS A 66 2.36 -13.59 9.02
C LYS A 66 2.32 -12.71 7.77
N TYR A 67 2.27 -13.31 6.56
CA TYR A 67 2.47 -12.57 5.32
C TYR A 67 1.38 -12.83 4.29
N TRP A 68 1.06 -11.79 3.53
CA TRP A 68 0.32 -11.88 2.28
C TRP A 68 1.30 -11.70 1.12
N MET A 69 0.94 -12.19 -0.06
CA MET A 69 1.68 -11.88 -1.29
C MET A 69 1.09 -10.63 -1.94
N CYS A 70 1.98 -9.74 -2.40
CA CYS A 70 1.54 -8.64 -3.26
C CYS A 70 0.95 -9.20 -4.54
N TYR A 71 -0.31 -8.90 -4.83
CA TYR A 71 -0.98 -9.46 -6.00
C TYR A 71 -0.55 -8.83 -7.32
N LEU A 72 0.05 -7.63 -7.27
CA LEU A 72 0.48 -6.90 -8.47
C LEU A 72 1.86 -7.30 -8.95
N ARG A 73 2.88 -7.21 -8.10
CA ARG A 73 4.28 -7.50 -8.42
C ARG A 73 4.78 -6.76 -9.66
N ILE A 74 4.43 -5.49 -9.80
CA ILE A 74 4.75 -4.69 -10.98
C ILE A 74 5.94 -3.76 -10.77
N HIS A 75 6.23 -3.39 -9.52
CA HIS A 75 7.32 -2.47 -9.21
C HIS A 75 8.61 -3.23 -8.94
N PRO A 76 9.79 -2.71 -9.42
CA PRO A 76 11.09 -3.35 -9.17
C PRO A 76 11.40 -3.57 -7.69
N TRP A 77 10.87 -2.72 -6.83
CA TRP A 77 11.08 -2.79 -5.38
C TRP A 77 10.01 -3.58 -4.63
N CYS A 78 9.13 -4.26 -5.34
CA CYS A 78 8.11 -5.08 -4.72
C CYS A 78 8.76 -6.19 -3.87
N PRO A 79 8.48 -6.23 -2.55
CA PRO A 79 9.08 -7.24 -1.68
C PRO A 79 8.49 -8.64 -1.88
N GLY A 80 7.38 -8.75 -2.59
CA GLY A 80 6.61 -9.98 -2.73
C GLY A 80 5.77 -10.28 -1.51
N ARG A 81 6.40 -10.48 -0.34
CA ARG A 81 5.72 -10.74 0.92
C ARG A 81 5.43 -9.44 1.67
N ILE A 82 4.26 -9.36 2.28
CA ILE A 82 3.80 -8.17 3.00
C ILE A 82 3.31 -8.59 4.37
N ASP A 83 3.87 -8.00 5.44
CA ASP A 83 3.35 -8.18 6.79
C ASP A 83 2.22 -7.18 7.08
N VAL A 84 1.57 -7.32 8.23
CA VAL A 84 0.45 -6.45 8.60
C VAL A 84 0.84 -4.98 8.72
N ALA A 85 2.09 -4.71 9.13
CA ALA A 85 2.58 -3.34 9.30
C ALA A 85 2.75 -2.61 7.96
N HIS A 86 2.99 -3.36 6.88
CA HIS A 86 3.27 -2.82 5.54
C HIS A 86 2.14 -3.11 4.54
N LEU A 87 1.07 -3.77 5.00
CA LEU A 87 -0.06 -4.12 4.16
C LEU A 87 -0.79 -2.87 3.68
N THR A 88 -0.94 -2.77 2.36
CA THR A 88 -1.90 -1.86 1.75
C THR A 88 -2.95 -2.69 1.00
N LEU A 89 -4.16 -2.18 0.92
CA LEU A 89 -5.23 -2.81 0.16
C LEU A 89 -5.50 -1.98 -1.08
N ASP A 90 -5.35 -2.61 -2.23
CA ASP A 90 -5.63 -1.97 -3.52
C ASP A 90 -7.05 -2.28 -3.97
N HIS A 91 -7.67 -1.30 -4.59
CA HIS A 91 -8.96 -1.47 -5.24
C HIS A 91 -8.72 -2.01 -6.65
N VAL A 92 -9.17 -3.23 -6.94
CA VAL A 92 -9.03 -3.84 -8.28
C VAL A 92 -9.71 -2.95 -9.31
N VAL A 93 -10.95 -2.54 -9.03
CA VAL A 93 -11.61 -1.47 -9.77
C VAL A 93 -11.42 -0.18 -8.97
N SER A 94 -10.80 0.83 -9.60
CA SER A 94 -10.50 2.08 -8.93
C SER A 94 -11.76 2.73 -8.33
N ARG A 95 -11.63 3.24 -7.11
CA ARG A 95 -12.70 4.00 -6.45
C ARG A 95 -13.14 5.24 -7.24
N THR A 96 -12.31 5.74 -8.15
CA THR A 96 -12.67 6.86 -9.02
C THR A 96 -13.57 6.43 -10.17
N ARG A 97 -13.52 5.15 -10.54
CA ARG A 97 -14.39 4.59 -11.59
C ARG A 97 -15.74 4.12 -11.05
N ASP A 98 -15.72 3.53 -9.84
CA ASP A 98 -16.96 3.07 -9.21
C ASP A 98 -16.87 3.28 -7.69
N VAL A 99 -17.53 4.33 -7.23
CA VAL A 99 -17.55 4.72 -5.81
C VAL A 99 -18.23 3.65 -4.96
N LYS A 100 -19.16 2.89 -5.52
CA LYS A 100 -19.90 1.83 -4.81
C LYS A 100 -18.97 0.68 -4.38
N LEU A 101 -17.86 0.47 -5.08
CA LEU A 101 -16.90 -0.60 -4.78
C LEU A 101 -15.83 -0.16 -3.77
N ARG A 102 -15.89 1.06 -3.29
CA ARG A 102 -14.87 1.64 -2.41
C ARG A 102 -14.63 0.84 -1.14
N PHE A 103 -15.70 0.34 -0.52
CA PHE A 103 -15.65 -0.41 0.72
C PHE A 103 -16.04 -1.87 0.55
N ASN A 104 -16.18 -2.33 -0.69
CA ASN A 104 -16.49 -3.72 -0.99
C ASN A 104 -15.22 -4.55 -0.85
N GLN A 105 -15.22 -5.49 0.11
CA GLN A 105 -14.07 -6.34 0.40
C GLN A 105 -13.66 -7.20 -0.79
N ASP A 106 -14.60 -7.61 -1.64
CA ASP A 106 -14.31 -8.41 -2.83
C ASP A 106 -13.50 -7.63 -3.88
N ASN A 107 -13.52 -6.30 -3.80
CA ASN A 107 -12.74 -5.42 -4.66
C ASN A 107 -11.35 -5.09 -4.09
N LEU A 108 -11.00 -5.62 -2.94
CA LEU A 108 -9.74 -5.33 -2.26
C LEU A 108 -8.78 -6.50 -2.39
N ARG A 109 -7.51 -6.19 -2.66
CA ARG A 109 -6.42 -7.18 -2.75
C ARG A 109 -5.19 -6.66 -2.04
N PRO A 110 -4.38 -7.55 -1.45
CA PRO A 110 -3.15 -7.12 -0.77
C PRO A 110 -2.11 -6.66 -1.79
N ALA A 111 -1.54 -5.50 -1.55
CA ALA A 111 -0.49 -4.95 -2.38
C ALA A 111 0.57 -4.27 -1.52
N CYS A 112 1.81 -4.24 -2.01
CA CYS A 112 2.84 -3.43 -1.39
C CYS A 112 2.64 -1.96 -1.79
N ILE A 113 3.20 -1.07 -1.01
CA ILE A 113 3.04 0.37 -1.24
C ILE A 113 3.61 0.80 -2.60
N TYR A 114 4.68 0.16 -3.05
CA TYR A 114 5.31 0.47 -4.34
C TYR A 114 4.39 0.10 -5.52
N CYS A 115 3.87 -1.11 -5.52
CA CYS A 115 2.97 -1.57 -6.58
C CYS A 115 1.64 -0.83 -6.55
N ASN A 116 1.10 -0.56 -5.37
CA ASN A 116 -0.14 0.19 -5.21
C ASN A 116 0.02 1.61 -5.78
N GLY A 117 1.15 2.27 -5.49
CA GLY A 117 1.46 3.59 -6.04
C GLY A 117 1.63 3.56 -7.56
N GLU A 118 2.31 2.54 -8.08
CA GLU A 118 2.52 2.38 -9.53
C GLU A 118 1.21 2.16 -10.28
N LYS A 119 0.34 1.32 -9.75
CA LYS A 119 -0.98 1.09 -10.35
C LYS A 119 -1.83 2.36 -10.30
N GLY A 120 -1.86 3.05 -9.16
CA GLY A 120 -2.72 4.22 -8.97
C GLY A 120 -4.17 3.91 -9.30
N SER A 121 -4.78 4.71 -10.19
CA SER A 121 -6.15 4.53 -10.66
C SER A 121 -6.26 3.70 -11.94
N LYS A 122 -5.15 3.14 -12.43
CA LYS A 122 -5.15 2.32 -13.65
C LYS A 122 -5.88 1.01 -13.41
N SER A 123 -6.45 0.44 -14.48
CA SER A 123 -7.00 -0.91 -14.46
C SER A 123 -5.87 -1.95 -14.55
N LEU A 124 -6.17 -3.22 -14.22
CA LEU A 124 -5.17 -4.27 -14.24
C LEU A 124 -4.56 -4.51 -15.62
N ASP A 125 -5.33 -4.34 -16.67
CA ASP A 125 -4.84 -4.46 -18.05
C ASP A 125 -3.91 -3.32 -18.48
N GLN A 126 -3.90 -2.22 -17.75
CA GLN A 126 -3.04 -1.06 -18.01
C GLN A 126 -1.71 -1.13 -17.26
N VAL A 127 -1.56 -2.05 -16.31
CA VAL A 127 -0.31 -2.23 -15.58
C VAL A 127 0.40 -3.48 -16.09
N LYS A 128 1.72 -3.38 -16.31
CA LYS A 128 2.54 -4.49 -16.74
C LYS A 128 3.34 -5.01 -15.56
N PRO A 129 3.35 -6.33 -15.30
CA PRO A 129 4.22 -6.88 -14.27
C PRO A 129 5.68 -6.56 -14.58
N ALA A 130 6.47 -6.37 -13.51
CA ALA A 130 7.91 -6.21 -13.65
C ALA A 130 8.51 -7.46 -14.34
N PRO A 131 9.55 -7.27 -15.19
CA PRO A 131 10.19 -8.44 -15.82
C PRO A 131 10.69 -9.40 -14.74
N VAL A 132 10.42 -10.68 -14.96
CA VAL A 132 10.95 -11.74 -14.08
C VAL A 132 12.45 -11.84 -14.32
N GLN A 133 13.21 -11.57 -13.30
CA GLN A 133 14.66 -11.74 -13.35
C GLN A 133 15.05 -13.10 -12.82
#